data_9959993e6007af7598268339f69a0c38
#
_entry.id   9959993e6007af7598268339f69a0c38
#
_cell.length_a   1.000
_cell.length_b   1.000
_cell.length_c   1.000
_cell.angle_alpha   90.00
_cell.angle_beta   90.00
_cell.angle_gamma   90.00
#
_symmetry.space_group_name_H-M   'P 1'
#
loop_
_entity.id
_entity.type
_entity.pdbx_description
1 polymer ?
#
loop_
_entity_poly.entity_id
_entity_poly.type
_entity_poly.pdbx_seq_one_letter_code
_entity_poly.pdbx_strand_id
1 'polypeptide(L)'
;RERVDLRTIAAMAAGAVGVAVMMFDDLGGGHLLGNALVFIGTICFSALTVVLRTKRHVDMLPTTFWGSSFGIVAGFAIAGGVVAMSAHDIALCVFMGCVQIGVGQILFIIASRHVPASLLAFLSLSEIVLGPIWAWLGVNEVPSLMTLFGGAIVIGALIWQAVSTQRSRR
;
A
#
# COMPACT_ATOMS: atom_id res chain seq x y z
N ARG A 1 14.27 15.45 14.55
CA ARG A 1 13.70 14.22 15.14
C ARG A 1 12.26 14.49 15.51
N GLU A 2 11.32 13.98 14.74
CA GLU A 2 9.91 13.99 15.13
C GLU A 2 9.76 13.05 16.33
N ARG A 3 9.33 13.58 17.46
CA ARG A 3 8.98 12.73 18.61
C ARG A 3 7.66 12.05 18.29
N VAL A 4 7.66 10.74 18.29
CA VAL A 4 6.42 9.96 18.11
C VAL A 4 5.60 10.13 19.39
N ASP A 5 4.49 10.85 19.32
CA ASP A 5 3.58 11.05 20.45
C ASP A 5 2.86 9.71 20.77
N LEU A 6 2.53 9.49 22.04
CA LEU A 6 1.80 8.31 22.51
C LEU A 6 0.49 8.10 21.74
N ARG A 7 -0.15 9.19 21.31
CA ARG A 7 -1.36 9.16 20.48
C ARG A 7 -1.10 8.54 19.11
N THR A 8 0.06 8.83 18.52
CA THR A 8 0.49 8.23 17.25
C THR A 8 0.71 6.73 17.40
N ILE A 9 1.35 6.30 18.50
CA ILE A 9 1.55 4.88 18.80
C ILE A 9 0.21 4.18 19.00
N ALA A 10 -0.73 4.79 19.72
CA ALA A 10 -2.07 4.23 19.90
C ALA A 10 -2.85 4.09 18.59
N ALA A 11 -2.77 5.09 17.69
CA ALA A 11 -3.38 5.02 16.37
C ALA A 11 -2.74 3.93 15.49
N MET A 12 -1.41 3.79 15.54
CA MET A 12 -0.70 2.71 14.83
C MET A 12 -1.11 1.33 15.35
N ALA A 13 -1.22 1.16 16.66
CA ALA A 13 -1.67 -0.08 17.27
C ALA A 13 -3.13 -0.41 16.88
N ALA A 14 -4.02 0.58 16.89
CA ALA A 14 -5.41 0.41 16.44
C ALA A 14 -5.48 0.04 14.95
N GLY A 15 -4.67 0.67 14.10
CA GLY A 15 -4.55 0.30 12.68
C GLY A 15 -4.05 -1.13 12.49
N ALA A 16 -3.04 -1.55 13.24
CA ALA A 16 -2.53 -2.92 13.20
C ALA A 16 -3.59 -3.95 13.63
N VAL A 17 -4.39 -3.64 14.66
CA VAL A 17 -5.54 -4.48 15.07
C VAL A 17 -6.57 -4.56 13.95
N GLY A 18 -6.91 -3.43 13.29
CA GLY A 18 -7.84 -3.43 12.16
C GLY A 18 -7.36 -4.32 11.01
N VAL A 19 -6.08 -4.25 10.64
CA VAL A 19 -5.48 -5.13 9.62
C VAL A 19 -5.53 -6.60 10.07
N ALA A 20 -5.22 -6.89 11.33
CA ALA A 20 -5.29 -8.25 11.86
C ALA A 20 -6.72 -8.82 11.77
N VAL A 21 -7.74 -8.00 12.08
CA VAL A 21 -9.15 -8.39 11.93
C VAL A 21 -9.50 -8.69 10.48
N MET A 22 -9.04 -7.87 9.52
CA MET A 22 -9.24 -8.14 8.09
C MET A 22 -8.62 -9.45 7.63
N MET A 23 -7.45 -9.80 8.17
CA MET A 23 -6.74 -11.04 7.83
C MET A 23 -7.34 -12.29 8.49
N PHE A 24 -8.22 -12.14 9.47
CA PHE A 24 -8.74 -13.27 10.25
C PHE A 24 -9.57 -14.24 9.40
N ASP A 25 -10.31 -13.74 8.41
CA ASP A 25 -11.09 -14.57 7.47
C ASP A 25 -10.18 -15.42 6.57
N ASP A 26 -9.00 -14.92 6.23
CA ASP A 26 -8.04 -15.60 5.33
C ASP A 26 -7.14 -16.63 6.02
N LEU A 27 -7.10 -16.65 7.36
CA LEU A 27 -6.26 -17.59 8.12
C LEU A 27 -6.72 -19.05 7.97
N GLY A 28 -8.00 -19.28 7.62
CA GLY A 28 -8.57 -20.61 7.41
C GLY A 28 -8.31 -21.23 6.03
N GLY A 29 -7.85 -20.44 5.05
CA GLY A 29 -7.80 -20.81 3.64
C GLY A 29 -6.44 -21.28 3.09
N GLY A 30 -5.42 -21.50 3.92
CA GLY A 30 -4.08 -21.92 3.46
C GLY A 30 -3.22 -20.83 2.82
N HIS A 31 -3.61 -19.56 2.94
CA HIS A 31 -2.92 -18.40 2.33
C HIS A 31 -1.84 -17.76 3.21
N LEU A 32 -1.34 -18.49 4.23
CA LEU A 32 -0.35 -17.97 5.19
C LEU A 32 0.91 -17.42 4.49
N LEU A 33 1.39 -18.12 3.46
CA LEU A 33 2.56 -17.68 2.68
C LEU A 33 2.25 -16.37 1.94
N GLY A 34 1.08 -16.27 1.30
CA GLY A 34 0.66 -15.04 0.59
C GLY A 34 0.58 -13.86 1.55
N ASN A 35 -0.06 -14.05 2.71
CA ASN A 35 -0.17 -13.02 3.74
C ASN A 35 1.19 -12.59 4.30
N ALA A 36 2.12 -13.52 4.51
CA ALA A 36 3.49 -13.22 4.93
C ALA A 36 4.24 -12.39 3.87
N LEU A 37 4.11 -12.73 2.59
CA LEU A 37 4.73 -11.99 1.48
C LEU A 37 4.16 -10.57 1.37
N VAL A 38 2.85 -10.38 1.52
CA VAL A 38 2.22 -9.05 1.55
C VAL A 38 2.73 -8.23 2.73
N PHE A 39 2.87 -8.84 3.91
CA PHE A 39 3.40 -8.16 5.09
C PHE A 39 4.85 -7.69 4.89
N ILE A 40 5.71 -8.55 4.31
CA ILE A 40 7.09 -8.19 3.96
C ILE A 40 7.08 -7.05 2.93
N GLY A 41 6.23 -7.14 1.89
CA GLY A 41 6.07 -6.09 0.90
C GLY A 41 5.68 -4.74 1.53
N THR A 42 4.78 -4.74 2.50
CA THR A 42 4.36 -3.54 3.23
C THR A 42 5.50 -2.92 4.03
N ILE A 43 6.34 -3.74 4.68
CA ILE A 43 7.55 -3.27 5.38
C ILE A 43 8.52 -2.63 4.38
N CYS A 44 8.77 -3.27 3.24
CA CYS A 44 9.65 -2.75 2.19
C CYS A 44 9.12 -1.42 1.63
N PHE A 45 7.81 -1.32 1.37
CA PHE A 45 7.17 -0.08 0.90
C PHE A 45 7.27 1.05 1.93
N SER A 46 7.07 0.73 3.21
CA SER A 46 7.24 1.69 4.30
C SER A 46 8.68 2.20 4.40
N ALA A 47 9.66 1.30 4.28
CA ALA A 47 11.08 1.67 4.24
C ALA A 47 11.40 2.55 3.02
N LEU A 48 10.88 2.23 1.84
CA LEU A 48 11.01 3.06 0.64
C LEU A 48 10.46 4.47 0.87
N THR A 49 9.27 4.58 1.48
CA THR A 49 8.65 5.89 1.79
C THR A 49 9.53 6.73 2.70
N VAL A 50 10.15 6.13 3.71
CA VAL A 50 11.11 6.82 4.60
C VAL A 50 12.35 7.27 3.83
N VAL A 51 12.89 6.44 2.96
CA VAL A 51 14.06 6.78 2.12
C VAL A 51 13.73 7.93 1.18
N LEU A 52 12.60 7.88 0.48
CA LEU A 52 12.13 8.96 -0.40
C LEU A 52 12.01 10.29 0.35
N ARG A 53 11.49 10.26 1.57
CA ARG A 53 11.38 11.44 2.43
C ARG A 53 12.73 12.00 2.87
N THR A 54 13.65 11.12 3.22
CA THR A 54 15.00 11.51 3.69
C THR A 54 15.84 12.06 2.56
N LYS A 55 15.71 11.52 1.35
CA LYS A 55 16.49 11.84 0.16
C LYS A 55 15.72 12.67 -0.88
N ARG A 56 14.75 13.48 -0.45
CA ARG A 56 13.89 14.29 -1.32
C ARG A 56 14.61 15.25 -2.29
N HIS A 57 15.89 15.55 -2.02
CA HIS A 57 16.75 16.39 -2.87
C HIS A 57 17.49 15.58 -3.94
N VAL A 58 17.44 14.26 -3.88
CA VAL A 58 18.01 13.35 -4.90
C VAL A 58 16.90 12.94 -5.86
N ASP A 59 17.22 12.81 -7.14
CA ASP A 59 16.27 12.26 -8.09
C ASP A 59 16.12 10.75 -7.90
N MET A 60 14.95 10.35 -7.41
CA MET A 60 14.64 8.96 -7.11
C MET A 60 13.84 8.28 -8.24
N LEU A 61 13.55 8.98 -9.35
CA LEU A 61 12.86 8.38 -10.50
C LEU A 61 13.60 7.15 -11.09
N PRO A 62 14.95 7.14 -11.19
CA PRO A 62 15.65 5.96 -11.67
C PRO A 62 15.43 4.71 -10.81
N THR A 63 15.11 4.86 -9.52
CA THR A 63 14.86 3.71 -8.64
C THR A 63 13.62 2.91 -9.06
N THR A 64 12.62 3.57 -9.63
CA THR A 64 11.42 2.91 -10.18
C THR A 64 11.79 2.00 -11.34
N PHE A 65 12.64 2.48 -12.25
CA PHE A 65 13.11 1.69 -13.39
C PHE A 65 13.90 0.45 -12.94
N TRP A 66 14.87 0.64 -12.05
CA TRP A 66 15.68 -0.48 -11.56
C TRP A 66 14.87 -1.46 -10.72
N GLY A 67 13.97 -0.96 -9.88
CA GLY A 67 13.07 -1.80 -9.08
C GLY A 67 12.14 -2.65 -9.94
N SER A 68 11.54 -2.07 -10.97
CA SER A 68 10.67 -2.79 -11.91
C SER A 68 11.46 -3.81 -12.74
N SER A 69 12.67 -3.46 -13.21
CA SER A 69 13.54 -4.36 -13.95
C SER A 69 13.93 -5.58 -13.11
N PHE A 70 14.31 -5.35 -11.85
CA PHE A 70 14.60 -6.44 -10.91
C PHE A 70 13.36 -7.31 -10.65
N GLY A 71 12.19 -6.69 -10.50
CA GLY A 71 10.93 -7.40 -10.32
C GLY A 71 10.59 -8.31 -11.50
N ILE A 72 10.81 -7.86 -12.74
CA ILE A 72 10.62 -8.68 -13.96
C ILE A 72 11.55 -9.89 -13.94
N VAL A 73 12.84 -9.68 -13.68
CA VAL A 73 13.83 -10.78 -13.67
C VAL A 73 13.51 -11.79 -12.57
N ALA A 74 13.21 -11.31 -11.37
CA ALA A 74 12.86 -12.17 -10.24
C ALA A 74 11.56 -12.95 -10.51
N GLY A 75 10.52 -12.28 -11.02
CA GLY A 75 9.25 -12.91 -11.35
C GLY A 75 9.40 -13.98 -12.44
N PHE A 76 10.18 -13.69 -13.48
CA PHE A 76 10.46 -14.67 -14.55
C PHE A 76 11.25 -15.88 -14.02
N ALA A 77 12.21 -15.66 -13.15
CA ALA A 77 12.98 -16.75 -12.51
C ALA A 77 12.10 -17.63 -11.62
N ILE A 78 11.21 -17.02 -10.82
CA ILE A 78 10.27 -17.75 -9.95
C ILE A 78 9.24 -18.54 -10.79
N ALA A 79 8.81 -17.99 -11.92
CA ALA A 79 7.90 -18.68 -12.86
C ALA A 79 8.57 -19.83 -13.63
N GLY A 80 9.84 -20.13 -13.39
CA GLY A 80 10.58 -21.19 -14.09
C GLY A 80 10.83 -20.88 -15.58
N GLY A 81 10.81 -19.62 -15.98
CA GLY A 81 11.04 -19.18 -17.36
C GLY A 81 9.85 -19.41 -18.31
N VAL A 82 8.75 -19.95 -17.84
CA VAL A 82 7.55 -20.21 -18.66
C VAL A 82 6.42 -19.27 -18.20
N VAL A 83 5.95 -18.43 -19.11
CA VAL A 83 4.79 -17.58 -18.89
C VAL A 83 3.63 -18.11 -19.72
N ALA A 84 2.87 -19.04 -19.16
CA ALA A 84 1.66 -19.58 -19.78
C ALA A 84 0.46 -18.68 -19.44
N MET A 85 0.35 -17.53 -20.11
CA MET A 85 -0.74 -16.58 -19.93
C MET A 85 -1.44 -16.32 -21.26
N SER A 86 -2.75 -16.02 -21.19
CA SER A 86 -3.48 -15.57 -22.37
C SER A 86 -3.01 -14.17 -22.82
N ALA A 87 -3.19 -13.84 -24.09
CA ALA A 87 -2.86 -12.49 -24.60
C ALA A 87 -3.65 -11.40 -23.87
N HIS A 88 -4.87 -11.71 -23.43
CA HIS A 88 -5.70 -10.81 -22.63
C HIS A 88 -5.07 -10.54 -21.25
N ASP A 89 -4.63 -11.59 -20.55
CA ASP A 89 -4.01 -11.44 -19.22
C ASP A 89 -2.68 -10.68 -19.31
N ILE A 90 -1.88 -10.95 -20.36
CA ILE A 90 -0.65 -10.18 -20.61
C ILE A 90 -0.97 -8.70 -20.82
N ALA A 91 -1.98 -8.37 -21.63
CA ALA A 91 -2.39 -6.98 -21.86
C ALA A 91 -2.85 -6.30 -20.57
N LEU A 92 -3.62 -6.99 -19.73
CA LEU A 92 -4.04 -6.48 -18.42
C LEU A 92 -2.85 -6.26 -17.49
N CYS A 93 -1.93 -7.22 -17.41
CA CYS A 93 -0.72 -7.09 -16.59
C CYS A 93 0.16 -5.92 -17.03
N VAL A 94 0.34 -5.75 -18.35
CA VAL A 94 1.09 -4.61 -18.91
C VAL A 94 0.39 -3.28 -18.59
N PHE A 95 -0.93 -3.21 -18.77
CA PHE A 95 -1.72 -2.02 -18.45
C PHE A 95 -1.60 -1.66 -16.96
N MET A 96 -1.81 -2.62 -16.05
CA MET A 96 -1.70 -2.41 -14.61
C MET A 96 -0.26 -2.04 -14.21
N GLY A 97 0.73 -2.71 -14.77
CA GLY A 97 2.15 -2.43 -14.49
C GLY A 97 2.57 -1.03 -14.96
N CYS A 98 2.20 -0.64 -16.16
CA CYS A 98 2.58 0.66 -16.72
C CYS A 98 1.76 1.82 -16.12
N VAL A 99 0.44 1.67 -16.04
CA VAL A 99 -0.45 2.77 -15.65
C VAL A 99 -0.58 2.84 -14.13
N GLN A 100 -0.99 1.77 -13.49
CA GLN A 100 -1.27 1.80 -12.05
C GLN A 100 0.04 1.89 -11.24
N ILE A 101 1.00 1.01 -11.50
CA ILE A 101 2.25 0.99 -10.74
C ILE A 101 3.22 2.05 -11.30
N GLY A 102 3.48 2.07 -12.60
CA GLY A 102 4.48 2.95 -13.20
C GLY A 102 4.12 4.43 -13.05
N VAL A 103 2.98 4.85 -13.60
CA VAL A 103 2.53 6.25 -13.49
C VAL A 103 2.23 6.62 -12.04
N GLY A 104 1.57 5.73 -11.28
CA GLY A 104 1.27 5.95 -9.87
C GLY A 104 2.52 6.19 -9.04
N GLN A 105 3.56 5.38 -9.23
CA GLN A 105 4.83 5.52 -8.50
C GLN A 105 5.56 6.81 -8.87
N ILE A 106 5.58 7.18 -10.16
CA ILE A 106 6.17 8.44 -10.61
C ILE A 106 5.44 9.63 -9.97
N LEU A 107 4.12 9.64 -10.00
CA LEU A 107 3.31 10.69 -9.38
C LEU A 107 3.53 10.76 -7.86
N PHE A 108 3.63 9.61 -7.20
CA PHE A 108 3.91 9.53 -5.76
C PHE A 108 5.28 10.13 -5.42
N ILE A 109 6.33 9.80 -6.20
CA ILE A 109 7.68 10.37 -6.02
C ILE A 109 7.66 11.88 -6.23
N ILE A 110 7.01 12.38 -7.27
CA ILE A 110 6.90 13.82 -7.54
C ILE A 110 6.11 14.50 -6.42
N ALA A 111 4.96 13.96 -6.03
CA ALA A 111 4.12 14.51 -4.98
C ALA A 111 4.85 14.54 -3.62
N SER A 112 5.64 13.52 -3.30
CA SER A 112 6.39 13.44 -2.03
C SER A 112 7.37 14.60 -1.82
N ARG A 113 7.78 15.28 -2.89
CA ARG A 113 8.66 16.46 -2.85
C ARG A 113 7.92 17.75 -2.53
N HIS A 114 6.66 17.86 -2.93
CA HIS A 114 5.89 19.11 -2.92
C HIS A 114 4.76 19.10 -1.89
N VAL A 115 4.29 17.93 -1.51
CA VAL A 115 3.11 17.77 -0.66
C VAL A 115 3.51 17.44 0.78
N PRO A 116 2.91 18.09 1.81
CA PRO A 116 3.13 17.74 3.20
C PRO A 116 2.79 16.26 3.46
N ALA A 117 3.57 15.61 4.33
CA ALA A 117 3.37 14.20 4.65
C ALA A 117 1.95 13.87 5.15
N SER A 118 1.32 14.80 5.85
CA SER A 118 -0.06 14.66 6.30
C SER A 118 -1.05 14.53 5.14
N LEU A 119 -0.87 15.30 4.06
CA LEU A 119 -1.74 15.25 2.90
C LEU A 119 -1.49 13.97 2.08
N LEU A 120 -0.22 13.55 1.94
CA LEU A 120 0.11 12.24 1.33
C LEU A 120 -0.53 11.09 2.09
N ALA A 121 -0.49 11.12 3.42
CA ALA A 121 -1.18 10.13 4.25
C ALA A 121 -2.71 10.13 4.00
N PHE A 122 -3.34 11.31 3.87
CA PHE A 122 -4.77 11.41 3.54
C PHE A 122 -5.10 10.83 2.16
N LEU A 123 -4.24 11.08 1.17
CA LEU A 123 -4.42 10.50 -0.17
C LEU A 123 -4.26 8.98 -0.16
N SER A 124 -3.29 8.44 0.60
CA SER A 124 -3.15 6.99 0.79
C SER A 124 -4.34 6.36 1.53
N LEU A 125 -5.02 7.13 2.40
CA LEU A 125 -6.26 6.69 3.05
C LEU A 125 -7.41 6.46 2.08
N SER A 126 -7.50 7.27 1.03
CA SER A 126 -8.55 7.10 0.02
C SER A 126 -8.45 5.74 -0.69
N GLU A 127 -7.24 5.20 -0.83
CA GLU A 127 -6.98 3.89 -1.42
C GLU A 127 -7.60 2.75 -0.60
N ILE A 128 -7.53 2.83 0.73
CA ILE A 128 -8.12 1.82 1.63
C ILE A 128 -9.65 1.76 1.47
N VAL A 129 -10.30 2.90 1.21
CA VAL A 129 -11.74 2.97 0.99
C VAL A 129 -12.10 2.57 -0.44
N LEU A 130 -11.35 3.06 -1.41
CA LEU A 130 -11.63 2.84 -2.84
C LEU A 130 -11.29 1.43 -3.29
N GLY A 131 -10.28 0.78 -2.71
CA GLY A 131 -9.87 -0.58 -3.07
C GLY A 131 -11.01 -1.60 -3.02
N PRO A 132 -11.69 -1.81 -1.87
CA PRO A 132 -12.84 -2.69 -1.78
C PRO A 132 -14.01 -2.28 -2.69
N ILE A 133 -14.24 -0.99 -2.91
CA ILE A 133 -15.29 -0.49 -3.82
C ILE A 133 -14.98 -0.91 -5.26
N TRP A 134 -13.73 -0.75 -5.71
CA TRP A 134 -13.31 -1.16 -7.05
C TRP A 134 -13.34 -2.67 -7.24
N ALA A 135 -12.95 -3.45 -6.22
CA ALA A 135 -13.05 -4.91 -6.25
C ALA A 135 -14.52 -5.35 -6.38
N TRP A 136 -15.42 -4.74 -5.61
CA TRP A 136 -16.86 -5.02 -5.70
C TRP A 136 -17.44 -4.66 -7.07
N LEU A 137 -17.13 -3.47 -7.59
CA LEU A 137 -17.65 -3.02 -8.89
C LEU A 137 -17.01 -3.73 -10.09
N GLY A 138 -15.72 -4.11 -10.00
CA GLY A 138 -14.98 -4.70 -11.12
C GLY A 138 -15.10 -6.20 -11.23
N VAL A 139 -15.10 -6.93 -10.11
CA VAL A 139 -15.06 -8.41 -10.07
C VAL A 139 -16.24 -9.01 -9.32
N ASN A 140 -17.20 -8.17 -8.85
CA ASN A 140 -18.33 -8.59 -8.02
C ASN A 140 -17.94 -9.32 -6.71
N GLU A 141 -16.72 -9.11 -6.22
CA GLU A 141 -16.30 -9.62 -4.93
C GLU A 141 -16.89 -8.78 -3.81
N VAL A 142 -17.84 -9.35 -3.08
CA VAL A 142 -18.43 -8.68 -1.92
C VAL A 142 -17.45 -8.80 -0.75
N PRO A 143 -16.96 -7.68 -0.18
CA PRO A 143 -16.08 -7.72 0.98
C PRO A 143 -16.76 -8.47 2.15
N SER A 144 -15.98 -9.29 2.85
CA SER A 144 -16.47 -9.97 4.04
C SER A 144 -16.82 -8.98 5.15
N LEU A 145 -17.66 -9.38 6.09
CA LEU A 145 -17.97 -8.55 7.26
C LEU A 145 -16.72 -8.21 8.08
N MET A 146 -15.77 -9.15 8.19
CA MET A 146 -14.50 -8.93 8.88
C MET A 146 -13.64 -7.89 8.16
N THR A 147 -13.61 -7.92 6.81
CA THR A 147 -12.95 -6.90 6.00
C THR A 147 -13.57 -5.50 6.21
N LEU A 148 -14.90 -5.42 6.29
CA LEU A 148 -15.60 -4.16 6.56
C LEU A 148 -15.33 -3.63 7.97
N PHE A 149 -15.39 -4.49 9.00
CA PHE A 149 -15.12 -4.11 10.38
C PHE A 149 -13.64 -3.71 10.58
N GLY A 150 -12.72 -4.51 10.06
CA GLY A 150 -11.29 -4.20 10.14
C GLY A 150 -10.93 -2.92 9.40
N GLY A 151 -11.52 -2.71 8.20
CA GLY A 151 -11.38 -1.47 7.43
C GLY A 151 -11.91 -0.25 8.17
N ALA A 152 -13.07 -0.36 8.84
CA ALA A 152 -13.64 0.71 9.67
C ALA A 152 -12.70 1.08 10.84
N ILE A 153 -12.08 0.09 11.50
CA ILE A 153 -11.10 0.33 12.57
C ILE A 153 -9.88 1.08 12.01
N VAL A 154 -9.33 0.64 10.86
CA VAL A 154 -8.19 1.29 10.22
C VAL A 154 -8.53 2.74 9.88
N ILE A 155 -9.67 3.00 9.23
CA ILE A 155 -10.10 4.36 8.87
C ILE A 155 -10.28 5.22 10.12
N GLY A 156 -10.90 4.68 11.17
CA GLY A 156 -11.07 5.36 12.46
C GLY A 156 -9.74 5.76 13.11
N ALA A 157 -8.77 4.83 13.11
CA ALA A 157 -7.42 5.07 13.63
C ALA A 157 -6.70 6.18 12.84
N LEU A 158 -6.84 6.19 11.54
CA LEU A 158 -6.21 7.16 10.65
C LEU A 158 -6.85 8.56 10.76
N ILE A 159 -8.17 8.65 10.86
CA ILE A 159 -8.88 9.93 11.12
C ILE A 159 -8.45 10.49 12.48
N TRP A 160 -8.39 9.65 13.51
CA TRP A 160 -7.91 10.07 14.82
C TRP A 160 -6.48 10.60 14.75
N GLN A 161 -5.57 9.88 14.08
CA GLN A 161 -4.21 10.33 13.86
C GLN A 161 -4.16 11.71 13.18
N ALA A 162 -4.91 11.88 12.10
CA ALA A 162 -4.94 13.11 11.32
C ALA A 162 -5.41 14.30 12.16
N VAL A 163 -6.51 14.13 12.93
CA VAL A 163 -7.06 15.18 13.81
C VAL A 163 -6.10 15.49 14.96
N SER A 164 -5.47 14.46 15.56
CA SER A 164 -4.53 14.63 16.65
C SER A 164 -3.28 15.41 16.23
N THR A 165 -2.77 15.13 15.02
CA THR A 165 -1.59 15.83 14.47
C THR A 165 -1.90 17.32 14.18
N GLN A 166 -3.11 17.65 13.75
CA GLN A 166 -3.52 19.04 13.52
C GLN A 166 -3.63 19.83 14.84
N ARG A 167 -4.12 19.20 15.90
CA ARG A 167 -4.24 19.84 17.24
C ARG A 167 -2.88 20.11 17.89
N SER A 168 -1.87 19.30 17.63
CA SER A 168 -0.51 19.49 18.16
C SER A 168 0.28 20.59 17.44
N ARG A 169 -0.20 21.09 16.30
CA ARG A 169 0.44 22.17 15.52
C ARG A 169 -0.17 23.55 15.80
N ARG A 170 -1.28 23.62 16.53
CA ARG A 170 -1.89 24.85 17.04
C ARG A 170 -1.45 25.10 18.47
#